data_40a39954552a61df675c9255f7463301
#
_entry.id   40a39954552a61df675c9255f7463301
#
_cell.length_a   1.000
_cell.length_b   1.000
_cell.length_c   1.000
_cell.angle_alpha   90.00
_cell.angle_beta   90.00
_cell.angle_gamma   90.00
#
_symmetry.space_group_name_H-M   'P 1'
#
loop_
_entity.id
_entity.type
_entity.pdbx_description
1 polymer ?
#
loop_
_entity_poly.entity_id
_entity_poly.type
_entity_poly.pdbx_seq_one_letter_code
_entity_poly.pdbx_strand_id
1 'polypeptide(L)'
;MGLVFQGVSAGQHGAKTDAVMSVGTRRSVLLALVLGGVLLGLAAGDYVPLSILCDDVEAICSQYGYGDNITECESDERKFLNPEICNCGIMCIKNLKEGDSCYTSSLTNYPSKMCGPGLVCMQTPSSPNSAMCVRNDAKQCLNETLLYEEEQVLGTLGPGRNKPSCDEYGFYSSRQCSPSSTCYCVNKEGKRLYGEGLFTQDAEMNCKCSRYWEETLNKGLNIGMRCLPNGNFDSLQCLGEICICYNDTTDAVTYGPVSILMIDFMPCYNSKIHTLSYINPCHRAQEVWDNQGSGIIVAEASRPVCSPDGYFAPVQYLRGMAYCADKNGNRIEDYELPIHEAGSMTCNCPRRRQLMEENGYGASKPRCCSDGEYFPWQTRGPHSYCVDENGNQYGTTVTITNMHDLECYSDQPCQTST
;
A
#
# COMPACT_ATOMS: atom_id res chain seq x y z
N MET A 1 9.40 39.46 -17.56
CA MET A 1 10.67 39.48 -16.81
C MET A 1 11.31 38.14 -16.99
N GLY A 2 12.25 38.03 -17.93
CA GLY A 2 12.84 36.79 -18.35
C GLY A 2 13.90 36.28 -17.38
N LEU A 3 13.94 35.00 -17.14
CA LEU A 3 15.06 34.32 -16.53
C LEU A 3 15.74 33.48 -17.60
N VAL A 4 16.95 33.92 -17.90
CA VAL A 4 17.90 33.34 -18.85
C VAL A 4 18.53 32.11 -18.19
N PHE A 5 18.42 30.95 -18.82
CA PHE A 5 19.25 29.80 -18.52
C PHE A 5 20.56 29.91 -19.29
N GLN A 6 21.65 30.07 -18.59
CA GLN A 6 23.00 29.97 -19.15
C GLN A 6 23.35 28.48 -19.30
N GLY A 7 23.64 28.11 -20.54
CA GLY A 7 24.24 26.83 -20.86
C GLY A 7 25.69 26.76 -20.42
N VAL A 8 26.08 25.62 -19.86
CA VAL A 8 27.46 25.24 -19.66
C VAL A 8 27.87 24.25 -20.73
N SER A 9 28.82 24.68 -21.53
CA SER A 9 29.46 23.95 -22.63
C SER A 9 30.28 22.78 -22.13
N ALA A 10 30.10 21.63 -22.77
CA ALA A 10 30.90 20.43 -22.59
C ALA A 10 32.29 20.60 -23.24
N GLY A 11 33.35 20.42 -22.47
CA GLY A 11 34.71 20.22 -22.96
C GLY A 11 34.96 18.73 -23.18
N GLN A 12 35.22 18.37 -24.45
CA GLN A 12 35.75 17.07 -24.83
C GLN A 12 37.21 16.99 -24.39
N HIS A 13 37.61 15.92 -23.76
CA HIS A 13 38.94 15.31 -23.98
C HIS A 13 38.85 13.81 -23.72
N GLY A 14 39.11 13.09 -24.79
CA GLY A 14 39.15 11.63 -24.80
C GLY A 14 40.45 11.09 -24.17
N ALA A 15 40.32 9.92 -23.63
CA ALA A 15 41.40 8.94 -23.57
C ALA A 15 40.73 7.55 -23.53
N LYS A 16 40.70 6.91 -24.67
CA LYS A 16 40.49 5.45 -24.73
C LYS A 16 41.73 4.78 -24.17
N THR A 17 41.58 4.03 -23.12
CA THR A 17 42.51 2.95 -22.80
C THR A 17 41.73 1.68 -22.71
N ASP A 18 41.83 0.92 -23.83
CA ASP A 18 41.39 -0.46 -23.90
C ASP A 18 42.23 -1.30 -22.94
N ALA A 19 41.70 -1.62 -21.79
CA ALA A 19 42.25 -2.64 -20.91
C ALA A 19 41.55 -3.96 -21.22
N VAL A 20 42.07 -4.70 -22.16
CA VAL A 20 41.79 -6.12 -22.38
C VAL A 20 42.25 -6.86 -21.13
N MET A 21 41.35 -7.21 -20.23
CA MET A 21 41.66 -8.18 -19.18
C MET A 21 41.60 -9.58 -19.75
N SER A 22 42.78 -10.05 -20.06
CA SER A 22 43.10 -11.45 -20.35
C SER A 22 42.77 -12.28 -19.13
N VAL A 23 41.83 -13.22 -19.28
CA VAL A 23 41.58 -14.27 -18.30
C VAL A 23 42.81 -15.21 -18.29
N GLY A 24 43.74 -14.87 -17.44
CA GLY A 24 44.92 -15.71 -17.19
C GLY A 24 44.55 -16.85 -16.25
N THR A 25 44.41 -18.04 -16.83
CA THR A 25 44.43 -19.30 -16.09
C THR A 25 45.76 -19.40 -15.35
N ARG A 26 45.79 -19.05 -14.08
CA ARG A 26 46.93 -19.37 -13.19
C ARG A 26 46.90 -20.86 -12.88
N ARG A 27 47.63 -21.65 -13.64
CA ARG A 27 48.16 -22.91 -13.21
C ARG A 27 49.16 -22.64 -12.08
N SER A 28 48.79 -23.03 -10.87
CA SER A 28 49.67 -23.00 -9.70
C SER A 28 50.77 -24.04 -9.90
N VAL A 29 52.00 -23.59 -10.02
CA VAL A 29 53.17 -24.43 -9.92
C VAL A 29 53.34 -24.77 -8.45
N LEU A 30 53.10 -26.04 -8.08
CA LEU A 30 53.39 -26.61 -6.78
C LEU A 30 54.91 -26.75 -6.69
N LEU A 31 55.57 -25.91 -5.90
CA LEU A 31 56.91 -26.19 -5.39
C LEU A 31 56.77 -26.95 -4.09
N ALA A 32 57.01 -28.24 -4.12
CA ALA A 32 57.02 -29.10 -2.97
C ALA A 32 58.27 -28.78 -2.10
N LEU A 33 58.07 -28.20 -0.93
CA LEU A 33 59.02 -28.28 0.17
C LEU A 33 58.38 -29.18 1.25
N VAL A 34 58.89 -30.38 1.30
CA VAL A 34 58.66 -31.37 2.35
C VAL A 34 59.49 -30.98 3.54
N LEU A 35 58.86 -30.49 4.63
CA LEU A 35 59.35 -30.62 6.01
C LEU A 35 58.15 -30.50 6.98
N GLY A 36 57.91 -31.54 7.68
CA GLY A 36 57.01 -31.87 8.73
C GLY A 36 56.13 -30.80 9.38
N GLY A 37 54.83 -30.93 9.24
CA GLY A 37 53.89 -30.15 10.05
C GLY A 37 52.48 -30.32 9.50
N VAL A 38 51.65 -30.86 10.29
CA VAL A 38 50.21 -31.10 10.22
C VAL A 38 49.48 -30.24 9.15
N LEU A 39 48.95 -30.91 8.14
CA LEU A 39 48.00 -30.32 7.16
C LEU A 39 46.65 -30.09 7.86
N LEU A 40 46.47 -28.87 8.38
CA LEU A 40 45.15 -28.30 8.57
C LEU A 40 44.73 -27.69 7.23
N GLY A 41 43.98 -28.43 6.44
CA GLY A 41 43.34 -27.95 5.24
C GLY A 41 42.22 -26.97 5.62
N LEU A 42 42.57 -25.68 5.77
CA LEU A 42 41.58 -24.62 5.70
C LEU A 42 41.25 -24.46 4.22
N ALA A 43 40.14 -25.02 3.79
CA ALA A 43 39.47 -24.55 2.59
C ALA A 43 39.03 -23.10 2.88
N ALA A 44 39.89 -22.14 2.53
CA ALA A 44 39.47 -20.77 2.41
C ALA A 44 38.53 -20.73 1.20
N GLY A 45 37.24 -20.84 1.43
CA GLY A 45 36.25 -20.42 0.47
C GLY A 45 36.48 -18.92 0.27
N ASP A 46 36.82 -18.53 -0.94
CA ASP A 46 36.94 -17.12 -1.30
C ASP A 46 35.61 -16.46 -1.03
N TYR A 47 35.51 -15.71 0.08
CA TYR A 47 34.34 -14.89 0.40
C TYR A 47 34.37 -13.69 -0.55
N VAL A 48 33.53 -13.72 -1.55
CA VAL A 48 33.32 -12.59 -2.46
C VAL A 48 32.32 -11.64 -1.78
N PRO A 49 32.69 -10.39 -1.50
CA PRO A 49 31.74 -9.45 -0.90
C PRO A 49 30.48 -9.30 -1.73
N LEU A 50 29.34 -9.32 -1.10
CA LEU A 50 28.00 -9.27 -1.74
C LEU A 50 27.86 -8.07 -2.71
N SER A 51 28.53 -6.95 -2.41
CA SER A 51 28.53 -5.74 -3.25
C SER A 51 29.19 -5.92 -4.63
N ILE A 52 30.07 -6.91 -4.78
CA ILE A 52 30.76 -7.17 -6.07
C ILE A 52 29.94 -8.12 -6.93
N LEU A 53 29.10 -8.94 -6.31
CA LEU A 53 28.24 -9.90 -7.00
C LEU A 53 27.03 -9.27 -7.65
N CYS A 54 26.61 -8.07 -7.21
CA CYS A 54 25.33 -7.48 -7.58
C CYS A 54 25.41 -6.31 -8.56
N ASP A 55 26.57 -6.06 -9.16
CA ASP A 55 26.76 -4.99 -10.17
C ASP A 55 26.05 -5.29 -11.50
N ASP A 56 25.87 -6.56 -11.83
CA ASP A 56 25.09 -7.01 -12.99
C ASP A 56 24.19 -8.18 -12.59
N VAL A 57 23.03 -7.84 -12.06
CA VAL A 57 22.07 -8.80 -11.53
C VAL A 57 21.58 -9.77 -12.59
N GLU A 58 21.39 -9.32 -13.84
CA GLU A 58 20.88 -10.15 -14.93
C GLU A 58 21.92 -11.22 -15.33
N ALA A 59 23.19 -10.85 -15.47
CA ALA A 59 24.27 -11.78 -15.76
C ALA A 59 24.45 -12.78 -14.63
N ILE A 60 24.37 -12.35 -13.38
CA ILE A 60 24.53 -13.21 -12.20
C ILE A 60 23.35 -14.17 -12.08
N CYS A 61 22.12 -13.70 -12.22
CA CYS A 61 20.95 -14.56 -12.18
C CYS A 61 20.94 -15.57 -13.34
N SER A 62 21.48 -15.23 -14.51
CA SER A 62 21.61 -16.17 -15.62
C SER A 62 22.71 -17.20 -15.40
N GLN A 63 23.77 -16.84 -14.70
CA GLN A 63 24.92 -17.73 -14.43
C GLN A 63 24.66 -18.72 -13.30
N TYR A 64 24.04 -18.29 -12.20
CA TYR A 64 23.78 -19.12 -11.02
C TYR A 64 22.39 -19.76 -11.06
N GLY A 65 21.60 -19.43 -12.06
CA GLY A 65 20.22 -19.83 -12.17
C GLY A 65 19.33 -19.03 -11.22
N TYR A 66 18.13 -18.71 -11.65
CA TYR A 66 17.05 -18.47 -10.72
C TYR A 66 16.80 -19.84 -10.09
N GLY A 67 17.38 -20.09 -8.90
CA GLY A 67 17.44 -21.40 -8.26
C GLY A 67 16.18 -22.22 -8.53
N ASP A 68 16.34 -23.50 -8.72
CA ASP A 68 15.31 -24.43 -9.22
C ASP A 68 13.91 -23.96 -8.80
N ASN A 69 13.10 -23.63 -9.78
CA ASN A 69 11.75 -23.07 -9.71
C ASN A 69 10.96 -23.44 -8.45
N ILE A 70 11.39 -22.97 -7.26
CA ILE A 70 10.56 -23.03 -6.05
C ILE A 70 9.46 -22.00 -6.27
N THR A 71 8.41 -22.43 -6.93
CA THR A 71 7.24 -21.59 -7.19
C THR A 71 6.37 -21.45 -5.96
N GLU A 72 6.42 -22.44 -5.05
CA GLU A 72 5.60 -22.47 -3.84
C GLU A 72 6.40 -23.01 -2.65
N CYS A 73 6.30 -22.32 -1.51
CA CYS A 73 6.77 -22.80 -0.21
C CYS A 73 5.68 -23.61 0.48
N GLU A 74 6.05 -24.43 1.46
CA GLU A 74 5.07 -25.13 2.28
C GLU A 74 4.23 -24.15 3.11
N SER A 75 3.11 -24.60 3.63
CA SER A 75 2.13 -23.74 4.34
C SER A 75 2.68 -23.08 5.62
N ASP A 76 3.73 -23.67 6.19
CA ASP A 76 4.43 -23.15 7.37
C ASP A 76 5.73 -22.39 7.02
N GLU A 77 5.94 -22.05 5.75
CA GLU A 77 7.10 -21.35 5.24
C GLU A 77 6.72 -20.01 4.59
N ARG A 78 7.69 -19.11 4.51
CA ARG A 78 7.60 -17.84 3.80
C ARG A 78 8.63 -17.75 2.69
N LYS A 79 8.22 -17.10 1.59
CA LYS A 79 9.09 -16.79 0.45
C LYS A 79 9.95 -15.57 0.74
N PHE A 80 11.24 -15.70 0.47
CA PHE A 80 12.18 -14.58 0.46
C PHE A 80 12.96 -14.59 -0.84
N LEU A 81 13.34 -13.41 -1.32
CA LEU A 81 14.36 -13.33 -2.36
C LEU A 81 15.69 -13.76 -1.74
N ASN A 82 16.45 -14.57 -2.45
CA ASN A 82 17.74 -15.06 -1.96
C ASN A 82 18.82 -13.95 -2.05
N PRO A 83 19.16 -13.29 -0.94
CA PRO A 83 20.10 -12.19 -0.96
C PRO A 83 21.57 -12.63 -1.11
N GLU A 84 21.86 -13.91 -0.88
CA GLU A 84 23.20 -14.45 -1.09
C GLU A 84 23.59 -14.44 -2.57
N ILE A 85 22.59 -14.43 -3.47
CA ILE A 85 22.80 -14.42 -4.91
C ILE A 85 22.06 -13.21 -5.52
N CYS A 86 22.33 -12.02 -5.02
CA CYS A 86 21.76 -10.76 -5.58
C CYS A 86 20.23 -10.76 -5.74
N ASN A 87 19.53 -11.43 -4.87
CA ASN A 87 18.10 -11.66 -4.95
C ASN A 87 17.65 -12.55 -6.15
N CYS A 88 18.57 -13.30 -6.72
CA CYS A 88 18.23 -14.32 -7.72
C CYS A 88 17.61 -15.54 -7.04
N GLY A 89 16.41 -15.90 -7.49
CA GLY A 89 15.68 -17.05 -6.94
C GLY A 89 14.92 -16.76 -5.65
N ILE A 90 14.13 -17.74 -5.26
CA ILE A 90 13.29 -17.70 -4.06
C ILE A 90 13.81 -18.74 -3.09
N MET A 91 13.92 -18.35 -1.81
CA MET A 91 14.18 -19.27 -0.71
C MET A 91 12.95 -19.35 0.20
N CYS A 92 12.65 -20.54 0.68
CA CYS A 92 11.62 -20.76 1.66
C CYS A 92 12.22 -20.82 3.06
N ILE A 93 11.70 -20.03 4.00
CA ILE A 93 12.14 -19.98 5.38
C ILE A 93 11.00 -20.43 6.28
N LYS A 94 11.26 -21.43 7.12
CA LYS A 94 10.27 -21.98 8.03
C LYS A 94 9.86 -20.98 9.11
N ASN A 95 8.54 -20.82 9.30
CA ASN A 95 7.95 -19.99 10.34
C ASN A 95 7.98 -20.71 11.69
N LEU A 96 8.66 -20.12 12.66
CA LEU A 96 8.60 -20.54 14.07
C LEU A 96 7.30 -19.99 14.69
N LYS A 97 6.72 -20.78 15.59
CA LYS A 97 5.51 -20.41 16.35
C LYS A 97 5.86 -19.57 17.57
N GLU A 98 4.85 -18.95 18.17
CA GLU A 98 4.99 -18.28 19.46
C GLU A 98 5.51 -19.27 20.51
N GLY A 99 6.54 -18.85 21.26
CA GLY A 99 7.22 -19.68 22.24
C GLY A 99 8.35 -20.56 21.70
N ASP A 100 8.49 -20.70 20.38
CA ASP A 100 9.62 -21.44 19.79
C ASP A 100 10.94 -20.69 19.99
N SER A 101 12.02 -21.46 20.18
CA SER A 101 13.37 -20.90 20.28
C SER A 101 13.81 -20.29 18.96
N CYS A 102 14.38 -19.09 19.00
CA CYS A 102 14.88 -18.36 17.85
C CYS A 102 16.28 -17.80 18.09
N TYR A 103 16.90 -17.25 17.04
CA TYR A 103 18.23 -16.67 17.11
C TYR A 103 18.16 -15.16 16.92
N THR A 104 18.80 -14.39 17.82
CA THR A 104 18.87 -12.92 17.76
C THR A 104 20.10 -12.40 17.02
N SER A 105 21.08 -13.25 16.68
CA SER A 105 22.33 -12.81 16.05
C SER A 105 22.23 -12.84 14.53
N SER A 106 22.46 -11.71 13.92
CA SER A 106 22.58 -11.50 12.48
C SER A 106 23.97 -11.86 11.95
N LEU A 107 24.44 -13.07 12.17
CA LEU A 107 25.72 -13.50 11.63
C LEU A 107 25.52 -14.28 10.33
N THR A 108 25.80 -13.62 9.24
CA THR A 108 26.32 -14.10 7.94
C THR A 108 25.69 -15.27 7.21
N ASN A 109 24.77 -16.03 7.80
CA ASN A 109 23.98 -17.03 7.11
C ASN A 109 22.51 -16.78 7.40
N TYR A 110 21.71 -16.70 6.35
CA TYR A 110 20.25 -16.59 6.50
C TYR A 110 19.74 -17.79 7.30
N PRO A 111 18.94 -17.54 8.35
CA PRO A 111 18.45 -18.62 9.16
C PRO A 111 17.47 -19.45 8.33
N SER A 112 17.58 -20.78 8.39
CA SER A 112 16.59 -21.69 7.79
C SER A 112 15.22 -21.62 8.48
N LYS A 113 15.13 -20.93 9.60
CA LYS A 113 13.94 -20.75 10.43
C LYS A 113 13.94 -19.35 11.02
N MET A 114 12.78 -18.69 11.05
CA MET A 114 12.61 -17.38 11.70
C MET A 114 11.24 -17.32 12.35
N CYS A 115 11.07 -16.37 13.29
CA CYS A 115 9.76 -16.15 13.90
C CYS A 115 8.71 -15.90 12.83
N GLY A 116 7.57 -16.53 12.94
CA GLY A 116 6.47 -16.43 12.01
C GLY A 116 5.92 -14.99 11.91
N PRO A 117 4.98 -14.74 10.99
CA PRO A 117 4.37 -13.43 10.83
C PRO A 117 3.85 -12.88 12.16
N GLY A 118 4.14 -11.61 12.45
CA GLY A 118 3.73 -10.93 13.69
C GLY A 118 4.50 -11.30 14.95
N LEU A 119 5.46 -12.20 14.85
CA LEU A 119 6.34 -12.54 15.96
C LEU A 119 7.71 -11.89 15.80
N VAL A 120 8.36 -11.60 16.90
CA VAL A 120 9.72 -11.10 16.97
C VAL A 120 10.55 -11.98 17.89
N CYS A 121 11.82 -12.19 17.52
CA CYS A 121 12.76 -12.93 18.35
C CYS A 121 13.27 -12.04 19.48
N MET A 122 12.87 -12.32 20.72
CA MET A 122 13.31 -11.56 21.90
C MET A 122 14.06 -12.46 22.89
N GLN A 123 15.11 -11.91 23.49
CA GLN A 123 15.82 -12.56 24.58
C GLN A 123 14.92 -12.70 25.79
N THR A 124 14.96 -13.86 26.42
CA THR A 124 14.17 -14.09 27.64
C THR A 124 14.86 -13.42 28.84
N PRO A 125 14.13 -12.71 29.70
CA PRO A 125 14.72 -12.06 30.88
C PRO A 125 15.42 -13.02 31.83
N SER A 126 14.99 -14.28 31.83
CA SER A 126 15.52 -15.35 32.70
C SER A 126 16.77 -16.04 32.16
N SER A 127 17.11 -15.87 30.88
CA SER A 127 18.27 -16.50 30.25
C SER A 127 18.79 -15.66 29.07
N PRO A 128 19.89 -14.91 29.28
CA PRO A 128 20.45 -14.03 28.23
C PRO A 128 20.91 -14.76 26.95
N ASN A 129 21.09 -16.06 27.03
CA ASN A 129 21.52 -16.89 25.89
C ASN A 129 20.37 -17.61 25.19
N SER A 130 19.12 -17.43 25.64
CA SER A 130 17.95 -17.98 24.99
C SER A 130 17.04 -16.87 24.50
N ALA A 131 16.58 -17.01 23.28
CA ALA A 131 15.59 -16.13 22.70
C ALA A 131 14.40 -16.96 22.20
N MET A 132 13.21 -16.38 22.31
CA MET A 132 11.96 -17.01 21.87
C MET A 132 11.18 -16.06 20.98
N CYS A 133 10.38 -16.62 20.09
CA CYS A 133 9.43 -15.88 19.30
C CYS A 133 8.27 -15.41 20.19
N VAL A 134 8.11 -14.12 20.32
CA VAL A 134 7.02 -13.49 21.08
C VAL A 134 6.20 -12.58 20.17
N ARG A 135 4.98 -12.26 20.55
CA ARG A 135 4.15 -11.31 19.79
C ARG A 135 4.86 -9.98 19.64
N ASN A 136 4.82 -9.46 18.42
CA ASN A 136 5.33 -8.11 18.14
C ASN A 136 4.15 -7.14 18.13
N ASP A 137 3.98 -6.37 19.18
CA ASP A 137 2.88 -5.41 19.33
C ASP A 137 2.87 -4.33 18.22
N ALA A 138 4.01 -4.13 17.55
CA ALA A 138 4.07 -3.30 16.35
C ALA A 138 3.40 -3.92 15.11
N LYS A 139 2.98 -5.19 15.15
CA LYS A 139 2.28 -5.90 14.08
C LYS A 139 0.78 -6.01 14.38
N GLN A 140 0.13 -4.87 14.35
CA GLN A 140 -1.27 -4.72 14.77
C GLN A 140 -2.22 -5.64 13.97
N CYS A 141 -2.01 -5.80 12.65
CA CYS A 141 -2.89 -6.63 11.83
C CYS A 141 -2.97 -8.08 12.33
N LEU A 142 -1.83 -8.66 12.70
CA LEU A 142 -1.83 -10.03 13.19
C LEU A 142 -2.50 -10.16 14.56
N ASN A 143 -2.28 -9.18 15.44
CA ASN A 143 -2.94 -9.17 16.75
C ASN A 143 -4.46 -9.10 16.59
N GLU A 144 -4.95 -8.27 15.68
CA GLU A 144 -6.39 -8.21 15.38
C GLU A 144 -6.92 -9.51 14.75
N THR A 145 -6.12 -10.16 13.91
CA THR A 145 -6.48 -11.48 13.35
C THR A 145 -6.62 -12.54 14.44
N LEU A 146 -5.69 -12.57 15.40
CA LEU A 146 -5.74 -13.51 16.52
C LEU A 146 -6.96 -13.25 17.41
N LEU A 147 -7.27 -11.98 17.71
CA LEU A 147 -8.48 -11.61 18.44
C LEU A 147 -9.74 -12.04 17.70
N TYR A 148 -9.80 -11.84 16.39
CA TYR A 148 -10.92 -12.30 15.57
C TYR A 148 -11.11 -13.83 15.66
N GLU A 149 -10.02 -14.58 15.57
CA GLU A 149 -10.07 -16.05 15.66
C GLU A 149 -10.48 -16.53 17.05
N GLU A 150 -10.03 -15.85 18.10
CA GLU A 150 -10.45 -16.12 19.48
C GLU A 150 -11.95 -15.86 19.67
N GLU A 151 -12.46 -14.71 19.23
CA GLU A 151 -13.89 -14.39 19.26
C GLU A 151 -14.74 -15.41 18.48
N GLN A 152 -14.21 -15.87 17.33
CA GLN A 152 -14.87 -16.90 16.53
C GLN A 152 -14.98 -18.24 17.27
N VAL A 153 -13.90 -18.68 17.93
CA VAL A 153 -13.89 -19.91 18.73
C VAL A 153 -14.82 -19.81 19.93
N LEU A 154 -14.87 -18.64 20.57
CA LEU A 154 -15.75 -18.39 21.73
C LEU A 154 -17.22 -18.19 21.34
N GLY A 155 -17.52 -18.04 20.04
CA GLY A 155 -18.88 -17.75 19.55
C GLY A 155 -19.36 -16.34 19.88
N THR A 156 -18.43 -15.42 20.19
CA THR A 156 -18.73 -14.02 20.53
C THR A 156 -18.56 -13.07 19.34
N LEU A 157 -18.24 -13.61 18.18
CA LEU A 157 -17.98 -12.83 16.98
C LEU A 157 -19.23 -12.02 16.57
N GLY A 158 -19.08 -10.71 16.52
CA GLY A 158 -20.17 -9.79 16.20
C GLY A 158 -20.48 -9.74 14.68
N PRO A 159 -21.70 -9.32 14.31
CA PRO A 159 -22.17 -9.33 12.92
C PRO A 159 -21.47 -8.30 12.01
N GLY A 160 -20.79 -7.32 12.58
CA GLY A 160 -20.01 -6.29 11.88
C GLY A 160 -18.50 -6.54 11.91
N ARG A 161 -18.04 -7.59 12.59
CA ARG A 161 -16.62 -7.96 12.66
C ARG A 161 -16.15 -8.50 11.31
N ASN A 162 -14.97 -8.10 10.93
CA ASN A 162 -14.30 -8.58 9.74
C ASN A 162 -12.91 -9.09 10.08
N LYS A 163 -12.51 -10.21 9.49
CA LYS A 163 -11.15 -10.72 9.66
C LYS A 163 -10.20 -9.81 8.90
N PRO A 164 -9.21 -9.19 9.55
CA PRO A 164 -8.20 -8.41 8.85
C PRO A 164 -7.43 -9.28 7.85
N SER A 165 -7.10 -8.71 6.70
CA SER A 165 -6.19 -9.32 5.76
C SER A 165 -4.77 -8.82 6.03
N CYS A 166 -3.86 -9.73 6.39
CA CYS A 166 -2.47 -9.40 6.67
C CYS A 166 -1.56 -9.91 5.56
N ASP A 167 -0.45 -9.22 5.34
CA ASP A 167 0.63 -9.69 4.49
C ASP A 167 1.50 -10.74 5.22
N GLU A 168 2.44 -11.34 4.50
CA GLU A 168 3.37 -12.34 5.03
C GLU A 168 4.29 -11.81 6.14
N TYR A 169 4.38 -10.49 6.32
CA TYR A 169 5.17 -9.83 7.36
C TYR A 169 4.34 -9.39 8.57
N GLY A 170 3.04 -9.63 8.57
CA GLY A 170 2.10 -9.28 9.65
C GLY A 170 1.62 -7.84 9.64
N PHE A 171 1.86 -7.08 8.56
CA PHE A 171 1.24 -5.79 8.30
C PHE A 171 -0.12 -5.98 7.60
N TYR A 172 -0.91 -4.92 7.54
CA TYR A 172 -2.15 -4.98 6.76
C TYR A 172 -1.85 -5.15 5.27
N SER A 173 -2.51 -6.12 4.63
CA SER A 173 -2.57 -6.20 3.18
C SER A 173 -3.18 -4.91 2.62
N SER A 174 -2.80 -4.53 1.41
CA SER A 174 -3.22 -3.26 0.81
C SER A 174 -4.73 -3.08 0.70
N ARG A 175 -5.46 -4.18 0.56
CA ARG A 175 -6.93 -4.22 0.49
C ARG A 175 -7.50 -4.79 1.76
N GLN A 176 -8.44 -4.07 2.38
CA GLN A 176 -9.28 -4.54 3.47
C GLN A 176 -10.74 -4.49 3.02
N CYS A 177 -11.56 -5.44 3.47
CA CYS A 177 -12.97 -5.50 3.11
C CYS A 177 -13.84 -5.47 4.35
N SER A 178 -14.93 -4.73 4.32
CA SER A 178 -15.87 -4.72 5.42
C SER A 178 -17.00 -5.73 5.21
N PRO A 179 -17.67 -6.16 6.28
CA PRO A 179 -18.72 -7.19 6.21
C PRO A 179 -19.89 -6.85 5.28
N SER A 180 -20.03 -5.58 4.93
CA SER A 180 -21.11 -5.08 4.05
C SER A 180 -20.72 -5.06 2.58
N SER A 181 -19.72 -5.84 2.18
CA SER A 181 -19.34 -6.08 0.79
C SER A 181 -18.58 -4.93 0.08
N THR A 182 -18.07 -3.95 0.81
CA THR A 182 -17.16 -2.94 0.27
C THR A 182 -15.72 -3.22 0.70
N CYS A 183 -14.78 -3.01 -0.24
CA CYS A 183 -13.35 -3.08 0.01
C CYS A 183 -12.74 -1.69 -0.14
N TYR A 184 -11.65 -1.43 0.58
CA TYR A 184 -10.94 -0.15 0.54
C TYR A 184 -9.44 -0.37 0.71
N CYS A 185 -8.66 0.62 0.27
CA CYS A 185 -7.21 0.59 0.37
C CYS A 185 -6.72 1.08 1.71
N VAL A 186 -5.67 0.44 2.22
CA VAL A 186 -4.97 0.84 3.45
C VAL A 186 -3.46 0.80 3.26
N ASN A 187 -2.74 1.57 4.08
CA ASN A 187 -1.30 1.44 4.21
C ASN A 187 -0.90 0.23 5.09
N LYS A 188 0.37 0.05 5.35
CA LYS A 188 0.88 -1.08 6.15
C LYS A 188 0.42 -1.05 7.60
N GLU A 189 0.12 0.13 8.13
CA GLU A 189 -0.35 0.38 9.49
C GLU A 189 -1.88 0.28 9.61
N GLY A 190 -2.60 0.02 8.50
CA GLY A 190 -4.06 -0.09 8.49
C GLY A 190 -4.80 1.23 8.27
N LYS A 191 -4.08 2.35 8.12
CA LYS A 191 -4.70 3.65 7.84
C LYS A 191 -5.33 3.65 6.45
N ARG A 192 -6.58 4.09 6.35
CA ARG A 192 -7.31 4.17 5.09
C ARG A 192 -6.65 5.13 4.12
N LEU A 193 -6.55 4.69 2.88
CA LEU A 193 -6.05 5.43 1.73
C LEU A 193 -7.18 5.68 0.73
N TYR A 194 -6.83 6.37 -0.35
CA TYR A 194 -7.68 6.46 -1.53
C TYR A 194 -7.94 5.08 -2.14
N GLY A 195 -9.12 4.89 -2.72
CA GLY A 195 -9.51 3.68 -3.44
C GLY A 195 -10.49 2.82 -2.64
N GLU A 196 -11.67 2.60 -3.23
CA GLU A 196 -12.69 1.72 -2.70
C GLU A 196 -13.51 1.10 -3.84
N GLY A 197 -14.17 -0.02 -3.54
CA GLY A 197 -15.02 -0.72 -4.49
C GLY A 197 -15.90 -1.76 -3.81
N LEU A 198 -16.77 -2.38 -4.59
CA LEU A 198 -17.59 -3.48 -4.11
C LEU A 198 -16.82 -4.80 -4.20
N PHE A 199 -16.89 -5.62 -3.16
CA PHE A 199 -16.22 -6.92 -3.09
C PHE A 199 -16.47 -7.80 -4.33
N THR A 200 -17.69 -7.74 -4.89
CA THR A 200 -18.09 -8.55 -6.05
C THR A 200 -17.60 -7.99 -7.39
N GLN A 201 -17.25 -6.70 -7.45
CA GLN A 201 -16.84 -6.01 -8.68
C GLN A 201 -15.34 -5.76 -8.76
N ASP A 202 -14.67 -5.73 -7.61
CA ASP A 202 -13.26 -5.38 -7.47
C ASP A 202 -12.41 -6.54 -6.94
N ALA A 203 -12.63 -7.75 -7.48
CA ALA A 203 -11.82 -8.93 -7.14
C ALA A 203 -10.32 -8.70 -7.41
N GLU A 204 -9.98 -7.86 -8.40
CA GLU A 204 -8.62 -7.53 -8.81
C GLU A 204 -8.05 -6.28 -8.12
N MET A 205 -8.76 -5.72 -7.14
CA MET A 205 -8.30 -4.55 -6.39
C MET A 205 -7.00 -4.87 -5.64
N ASN A 206 -5.89 -4.22 -6.02
CA ASN A 206 -4.57 -4.43 -5.43
C ASN A 206 -4.04 -3.23 -4.65
N CYS A 207 -4.65 -2.04 -4.83
CA CYS A 207 -4.30 -0.80 -4.13
C CYS A 207 -2.85 -0.32 -4.30
N LYS A 208 -2.12 -0.79 -5.30
CA LYS A 208 -0.72 -0.40 -5.51
C LYS A 208 -0.57 1.10 -5.77
N CYS A 209 -1.46 1.69 -6.57
CA CYS A 209 -1.43 3.12 -6.87
C CYS A 209 -1.70 3.95 -5.61
N SER A 210 -2.64 3.55 -4.77
CA SER A 210 -2.94 4.26 -3.52
C SER A 210 -1.75 4.30 -2.57
N ARG A 211 -1.06 3.17 -2.38
CA ARG A 211 0.16 3.11 -1.58
C ARG A 211 1.31 3.91 -2.19
N TYR A 212 1.46 3.86 -3.50
CA TYR A 212 2.44 4.67 -4.22
C TYR A 212 2.22 6.18 -4.01
N TRP A 213 0.96 6.64 -4.08
CA TRP A 213 0.63 8.03 -3.81
C TRP A 213 0.96 8.45 -2.38
N GLU A 214 0.61 7.64 -1.38
CA GLU A 214 0.96 7.92 0.01
C GLU A 214 2.49 8.02 0.19
N GLU A 215 3.24 7.05 -0.33
CA GLU A 215 4.70 7.05 -0.23
C GLU A 215 5.35 8.26 -0.90
N THR A 216 4.86 8.64 -2.08
CA THR A 216 5.41 9.78 -2.82
C THR A 216 5.10 11.11 -2.15
N LEU A 217 3.86 11.28 -1.63
CA LEU A 217 3.49 12.46 -0.86
C LEU A 217 4.30 12.57 0.44
N ASN A 218 4.50 11.48 1.15
CA ASN A 218 5.31 11.46 2.38
C ASN A 218 6.79 11.82 2.11
N LYS A 219 7.29 11.56 0.89
CA LYS A 219 8.63 11.97 0.44
C LYS A 219 8.68 13.38 -0.16
N GLY A 220 7.55 14.09 -0.20
CA GLY A 220 7.42 15.41 -0.84
C GLY A 220 7.52 15.37 -2.37
N LEU A 221 7.33 14.19 -2.97
CA LEU A 221 7.36 14.00 -4.41
C LEU A 221 5.92 14.03 -4.95
N ASN A 222 5.68 14.85 -5.97
CA ASN A 222 4.42 14.83 -6.70
C ASN A 222 4.67 14.21 -8.08
N ILE A 223 4.65 12.89 -8.15
CA ILE A 223 4.77 12.14 -9.39
C ILE A 223 3.35 11.80 -9.83
N GLY A 224 2.84 12.49 -10.82
CA GLY A 224 1.44 12.46 -11.24
C GLY A 224 0.97 11.15 -11.89
N MET A 225 1.30 9.98 -11.31
CA MET A 225 0.74 8.70 -11.75
C MET A 225 -0.76 8.66 -11.48
N ARG A 226 -1.52 8.22 -12.47
CA ARG A 226 -2.98 8.14 -12.38
C ARG A 226 -3.43 6.82 -11.78
N CYS A 227 -4.34 6.91 -10.82
CA CYS A 227 -5.03 5.76 -10.24
C CYS A 227 -6.41 5.55 -10.87
N LEU A 228 -6.91 4.34 -10.78
CA LEU A 228 -8.33 4.01 -10.96
C LEU A 228 -9.08 4.24 -9.63
N PRO A 229 -10.44 4.35 -9.67
CA PRO A 229 -11.25 4.54 -8.47
C PRO A 229 -11.06 3.47 -7.38
N ASN A 230 -10.67 2.25 -7.75
CA ASN A 230 -10.37 1.14 -6.84
C ASN A 230 -8.94 1.18 -6.26
N GLY A 231 -8.13 2.18 -6.58
CA GLY A 231 -6.78 2.33 -6.06
C GLY A 231 -5.68 1.56 -6.82
N ASN A 232 -6.02 0.90 -7.93
CA ASN A 232 -5.04 0.31 -8.83
C ASN A 232 -4.43 1.38 -9.74
N PHE A 233 -3.31 1.09 -10.38
CA PHE A 233 -2.80 1.96 -11.44
C PHE A 233 -3.72 1.93 -12.66
N ASP A 234 -3.98 3.09 -13.25
CA ASP A 234 -4.54 3.15 -14.58
C ASP A 234 -3.52 2.58 -15.58
N SER A 235 -3.98 1.76 -16.51
CA SER A 235 -3.12 1.18 -17.54
C SER A 235 -2.56 2.23 -18.51
N LEU A 236 -3.18 3.40 -18.62
CA LEU A 236 -2.71 4.53 -19.38
C LEU A 236 -2.12 5.58 -18.43
N GLN A 237 -0.82 5.84 -18.57
CA GLN A 237 -0.10 6.81 -17.78
C GLN A 237 0.47 7.90 -18.66
N CYS A 238 0.16 9.19 -18.37
CA CYS A 238 0.70 10.33 -19.09
C CYS A 238 1.44 11.26 -18.13
N LEU A 239 2.67 11.60 -18.43
CA LEU A 239 3.50 12.57 -17.72
C LEU A 239 3.82 13.72 -18.69
N GLY A 240 3.17 14.84 -18.49
CA GLY A 240 3.21 15.95 -19.43
C GLY A 240 2.64 15.55 -20.79
N GLU A 241 3.44 15.69 -21.84
CA GLU A 241 3.03 15.38 -23.21
C GLU A 241 3.33 13.94 -23.67
N ILE A 242 3.83 13.09 -22.77
CA ILE A 242 4.27 11.72 -23.08
C ILE A 242 3.40 10.73 -22.33
N CYS A 243 2.89 9.73 -23.05
CA CYS A 243 2.06 8.67 -22.52
C CYS A 243 2.69 7.28 -22.74
N ILE A 244 2.44 6.38 -21.81
CA ILE A 244 2.85 4.97 -21.83
C ILE A 244 1.67 4.09 -21.47
N CYS A 245 1.69 2.83 -21.91
CA CYS A 245 0.85 1.79 -21.32
C CYS A 245 1.65 1.04 -20.24
N TYR A 246 1.05 0.91 -19.09
CA TYR A 246 1.62 0.28 -17.92
C TYR A 246 0.78 -0.95 -17.53
N ASN A 247 1.45 -2.05 -17.22
CA ASN A 247 0.80 -3.25 -16.69
C ASN A 247 1.05 -3.35 -15.19
N ASP A 248 -0.01 -3.17 -14.41
CA ASP A 248 -0.01 -3.19 -12.95
C ASP A 248 0.32 -4.58 -12.35
N THR A 249 0.11 -5.66 -13.11
CA THR A 249 0.42 -7.02 -12.65
C THR A 249 1.90 -7.35 -12.77
N THR A 250 2.53 -6.90 -13.86
CA THR A 250 3.95 -7.18 -14.16
C THR A 250 4.88 -6.04 -13.79
N ASP A 251 4.33 -4.91 -13.33
CA ASP A 251 5.04 -3.66 -13.02
C ASP A 251 5.91 -3.16 -14.19
N ALA A 252 5.43 -3.36 -15.42
CA ALA A 252 6.19 -3.08 -16.64
C ALA A 252 5.48 -2.13 -17.60
N VAL A 253 6.26 -1.32 -18.31
CA VAL A 253 5.77 -0.56 -19.48
C VAL A 253 5.60 -1.53 -20.65
N THR A 254 4.37 -1.61 -21.17
CA THR A 254 4.02 -2.53 -22.26
C THR A 254 3.99 -1.86 -23.63
N TYR A 255 3.84 -0.54 -23.69
CA TYR A 255 3.81 0.23 -24.93
C TYR A 255 4.18 1.70 -24.66
N GLY A 256 4.79 2.34 -25.63
CA GLY A 256 5.22 3.74 -25.59
C GLY A 256 6.74 3.87 -25.36
N PRO A 257 7.29 5.09 -25.17
CA PRO A 257 6.58 6.36 -25.01
C PRO A 257 6.00 6.94 -26.32
N VAL A 258 4.82 7.55 -26.25
CA VAL A 258 4.20 8.26 -27.38
C VAL A 258 3.67 9.63 -26.97
N SER A 259 3.47 10.53 -27.94
CA SER A 259 2.86 11.83 -27.64
C SER A 259 1.41 11.68 -27.21
N ILE A 260 0.95 12.51 -26.26
CA ILE A 260 -0.43 12.59 -25.82
C ILE A 260 -1.43 12.84 -26.98
N LEU A 261 -0.97 13.45 -28.06
CA LEU A 261 -1.78 13.64 -29.27
C LEU A 261 -2.11 12.33 -29.99
N MET A 262 -1.42 11.25 -29.65
CA MET A 262 -1.62 9.92 -30.23
C MET A 262 -2.27 8.94 -29.24
N ILE A 263 -2.81 9.44 -28.17
CA ILE A 263 -3.38 8.64 -27.08
C ILE A 263 -4.48 7.68 -27.55
N ASP A 264 -5.30 8.10 -28.50
CA ASP A 264 -6.42 7.31 -29.04
C ASP A 264 -5.97 6.03 -29.79
N PHE A 265 -4.70 5.98 -30.18
CA PHE A 265 -4.10 4.83 -30.87
C PHE A 265 -3.36 3.87 -29.93
N MET A 266 -3.28 4.21 -28.64
CA MET A 266 -2.59 3.35 -27.68
C MET A 266 -3.43 2.12 -27.31
N PRO A 267 -2.83 0.93 -27.19
CA PRO A 267 -3.56 -0.31 -26.90
C PRO A 267 -4.25 -0.31 -25.52
N CYS A 268 -3.77 0.49 -24.58
CA CYS A 268 -4.36 0.67 -23.26
C CYS A 268 -5.42 1.79 -23.20
N TYR A 269 -5.63 2.53 -24.29
CA TYR A 269 -6.64 3.57 -24.32
C TYR A 269 -8.05 2.97 -24.29
N ASN A 270 -8.88 3.49 -23.41
CA ASN A 270 -10.28 3.12 -23.29
C ASN A 270 -11.15 4.40 -23.24
N SER A 271 -11.89 4.64 -24.30
CA SER A 271 -12.73 5.86 -24.44
C SER A 271 -13.83 5.98 -23.38
N LYS A 272 -14.17 4.92 -22.66
CA LYS A 272 -15.13 4.97 -21.54
C LYS A 272 -14.49 5.50 -20.24
N ILE A 273 -13.19 5.30 -20.08
CA ILE A 273 -12.43 5.67 -18.88
C ILE A 273 -11.60 6.92 -19.16
N HIS A 274 -10.93 6.95 -20.32
CA HIS A 274 -10.06 8.03 -20.74
C HIS A 274 -10.85 9.00 -21.63
N THR A 275 -11.39 10.04 -21.01
CA THR A 275 -12.10 11.09 -21.76
C THR A 275 -11.11 11.96 -22.54
N LEU A 276 -11.64 12.77 -23.46
CA LEU A 276 -10.90 13.74 -24.25
C LEU A 276 -9.83 14.45 -23.42
N SER A 277 -8.59 14.40 -23.89
CA SER A 277 -7.41 15.04 -23.29
C SER A 277 -6.89 14.39 -22.01
N TYR A 278 -7.32 13.15 -21.67
CA TYR A 278 -6.86 12.47 -20.43
C TYR A 278 -7.12 13.26 -19.13
N ILE A 279 -8.02 14.25 -19.18
CA ILE A 279 -8.32 15.14 -18.07
C ILE A 279 -9.68 14.76 -17.49
N ASN A 280 -9.70 14.31 -16.26
CA ASN A 280 -10.91 13.98 -15.53
C ASN A 280 -11.65 15.22 -14.98
N PRO A 281 -12.90 15.09 -14.57
CA PRO A 281 -13.76 16.23 -14.24
C PRO A 281 -13.17 17.23 -13.26
N CYS A 282 -12.49 16.75 -12.20
CA CYS A 282 -11.92 17.61 -11.18
C CYS A 282 -10.68 18.36 -11.68
N HIS A 283 -9.77 17.69 -12.36
CA HIS A 283 -8.61 18.37 -12.94
C HIS A 283 -9.01 19.43 -13.94
N ARG A 284 -10.05 19.17 -14.75
CA ARG A 284 -10.62 20.19 -15.65
C ARG A 284 -11.20 21.37 -14.86
N ALA A 285 -11.89 21.10 -13.76
CA ALA A 285 -12.42 22.18 -12.91
C ALA A 285 -11.29 23.00 -12.27
N GLN A 286 -10.17 22.36 -11.89
CA GLN A 286 -8.96 23.04 -11.42
C GLN A 286 -8.33 23.91 -12.51
N GLU A 287 -8.21 23.42 -13.75
CA GLU A 287 -7.70 24.22 -14.86
C GLU A 287 -8.57 25.46 -15.13
N VAL A 288 -9.90 25.28 -15.11
CA VAL A 288 -10.83 26.40 -15.24
C VAL A 288 -10.64 27.40 -14.11
N TRP A 289 -10.50 26.93 -12.86
CA TRP A 289 -10.24 27.75 -11.69
C TRP A 289 -8.92 28.54 -11.82
N ASP A 290 -7.84 27.83 -12.14
CA ASP A 290 -6.49 28.41 -12.24
C ASP A 290 -6.42 29.45 -13.38
N ASN A 291 -7.14 29.23 -14.49
CA ASN A 291 -7.24 30.16 -15.60
C ASN A 291 -8.12 31.39 -15.32
N GLN A 292 -9.14 31.28 -14.46
CA GLN A 292 -10.00 32.40 -14.05
C GLN A 292 -9.34 33.28 -12.98
N GLY A 293 -8.35 32.80 -12.28
CA GLY A 293 -7.75 33.43 -11.09
C GLY A 293 -6.95 34.68 -11.32
N SER A 294 -6.84 35.19 -12.57
CA SER A 294 -6.16 36.45 -12.84
C SER A 294 -7.10 37.71 -12.91
N GLY A 295 -8.40 37.55 -12.73
CA GLY A 295 -9.31 38.70 -12.88
C GLY A 295 -10.59 38.74 -12.06
N ILE A 296 -11.09 37.61 -11.59
CA ILE A 296 -12.36 37.58 -10.83
C ILE A 296 -12.15 36.67 -9.60
N ILE A 297 -11.84 37.28 -8.48
CA ILE A 297 -11.97 36.59 -7.18
C ILE A 297 -13.49 36.43 -6.97
N VAL A 298 -14.02 35.27 -7.30
CA VAL A 298 -15.30 34.83 -6.75
C VAL A 298 -15.03 34.57 -5.27
N ALA A 299 -15.25 35.54 -4.43
CA ALA A 299 -14.88 35.58 -3.01
C ALA A 299 -15.44 34.41 -2.17
N GLU A 300 -16.22 33.53 -2.76
CA GLU A 300 -16.95 32.49 -2.09
C GLU A 300 -16.63 31.06 -2.63
N ALA A 301 -15.89 30.94 -3.73
CA ALA A 301 -15.52 29.63 -4.30
C ALA A 301 -14.11 29.22 -3.86
N SER A 302 -13.90 27.95 -3.67
CA SER A 302 -12.57 27.38 -3.36
C SER A 302 -12.08 26.56 -4.54
N ARG A 303 -10.75 26.44 -4.71
CA ARG A 303 -10.15 25.57 -5.71
C ARG A 303 -10.60 24.13 -5.47
N PRO A 304 -11.11 23.41 -6.47
CA PRO A 304 -11.52 22.03 -6.30
C PRO A 304 -10.38 21.15 -5.77
N VAL A 305 -10.69 20.22 -4.89
CA VAL A 305 -9.75 19.20 -4.38
C VAL A 305 -9.97 17.92 -5.17
N CYS A 306 -8.91 17.39 -5.77
CA CYS A 306 -8.99 16.19 -6.61
C CYS A 306 -8.40 14.97 -5.91
N SER A 307 -9.02 13.82 -6.19
CA SER A 307 -8.49 12.51 -5.85
C SER A 307 -7.43 12.05 -6.88
N PRO A 308 -6.62 11.04 -6.55
CA PRO A 308 -5.59 10.52 -7.46
C PRO A 308 -6.07 10.00 -8.82
N ASP A 309 -7.35 9.73 -8.98
CA ASP A 309 -8.00 9.36 -10.24
C ASP A 309 -8.44 10.57 -11.08
N GLY A 310 -8.23 11.79 -10.58
CA GLY A 310 -8.64 13.02 -11.23
C GLY A 310 -10.13 13.37 -11.09
N TYR A 311 -10.89 12.62 -10.30
CA TYR A 311 -12.24 12.99 -9.88
C TYR A 311 -12.21 13.85 -8.60
N PHE A 312 -13.36 14.36 -8.16
CA PHE A 312 -13.43 15.18 -6.96
C PHE A 312 -13.17 14.36 -5.70
N ALA A 313 -12.31 14.87 -4.82
CA ALA A 313 -12.08 14.30 -3.51
C ALA A 313 -13.37 14.33 -2.66
N PRO A 314 -13.49 13.44 -1.66
CA PRO A 314 -14.69 13.35 -0.83
C PRO A 314 -15.08 14.65 -0.14
N VAL A 315 -14.10 15.43 0.33
CA VAL A 315 -14.32 16.72 0.98
C VAL A 315 -14.03 17.83 0.01
N GLN A 316 -15.01 18.71 -0.19
CA GLN A 316 -14.90 19.93 -0.99
C GLN A 316 -15.24 21.15 -0.16
N TYR A 317 -14.86 22.33 -0.63
CA TYR A 317 -15.01 23.59 0.10
C TYR A 317 -15.78 24.63 -0.70
N LEU A 318 -16.74 25.29 -0.06
CA LEU A 318 -17.51 26.36 -0.67
C LEU A 318 -18.02 27.32 0.41
N ARG A 319 -17.85 28.64 0.23
CA ARG A 319 -18.41 29.69 1.10
C ARG A 319 -18.09 29.53 2.59
N GLY A 320 -16.87 29.10 2.90
CA GLY A 320 -16.45 28.88 4.30
C GLY A 320 -16.95 27.58 4.93
N MET A 321 -17.60 26.72 4.14
CA MET A 321 -18.06 25.39 4.53
C MET A 321 -17.25 24.32 3.84
N ALA A 322 -16.96 23.21 4.55
CA ALA A 322 -16.57 21.94 3.98
C ALA A 322 -17.81 21.07 3.81
N TYR A 323 -17.93 20.35 2.73
CA TYR A 323 -19.08 19.47 2.46
C TYR A 323 -18.64 18.16 1.80
N CYS A 324 -19.44 17.11 1.98
CA CYS A 324 -19.23 15.85 1.30
C CYS A 324 -19.70 15.91 -0.14
N ALA A 325 -18.84 15.48 -1.05
CA ALA A 325 -19.10 15.46 -2.49
C ALA A 325 -18.98 14.06 -3.09
N ASP A 326 -19.75 13.78 -4.12
CA ASP A 326 -19.59 12.60 -4.97
C ASP A 326 -18.36 12.76 -5.90
N LYS A 327 -18.04 11.70 -6.67
CA LYS A 327 -16.91 11.74 -7.62
C LYS A 327 -17.03 12.82 -8.71
N ASN A 328 -18.24 13.30 -8.97
CA ASN A 328 -18.49 14.35 -9.97
C ASN A 328 -18.49 15.76 -9.35
N GLY A 329 -18.30 15.88 -8.04
CA GLY A 329 -18.29 17.14 -7.30
C GLY A 329 -19.67 17.60 -6.82
N ASN A 330 -20.72 16.80 -7.00
CA ASN A 330 -22.04 17.13 -6.49
C ASN A 330 -22.08 16.89 -4.98
N ARG A 331 -22.77 17.79 -4.27
CA ARG A 331 -22.99 17.65 -2.82
C ARG A 331 -23.81 16.39 -2.52
N ILE A 332 -23.36 15.64 -1.52
CA ILE A 332 -24.08 14.48 -0.99
C ILE A 332 -24.90 14.95 0.22
N GLU A 333 -26.23 14.99 0.10
CA GLU A 333 -27.15 15.38 1.17
C GLU A 333 -26.65 16.66 1.94
N ASP A 334 -26.92 16.76 3.25
CA ASP A 334 -26.59 17.92 4.08
C ASP A 334 -25.37 17.66 4.98
N TYR A 335 -24.41 16.86 4.50
CA TYR A 335 -23.15 16.61 5.22
C TYR A 335 -22.19 17.77 5.03
N GLU A 336 -22.19 18.71 5.97
CA GLU A 336 -21.34 19.91 5.90
C GLU A 336 -20.98 20.45 7.29
N LEU A 337 -19.80 21.08 7.36
CA LEU A 337 -19.28 21.77 8.54
C LEU A 337 -18.61 23.08 8.16
N PRO A 338 -18.55 24.08 9.08
CA PRO A 338 -17.65 25.20 8.92
C PRO A 338 -16.19 24.72 8.73
N ILE A 339 -15.41 25.38 7.87
CA ILE A 339 -14.03 24.96 7.54
C ILE A 339 -13.17 24.76 8.80
N HIS A 340 -13.35 25.61 9.82
CA HIS A 340 -12.57 25.55 11.06
C HIS A 340 -12.90 24.33 11.94
N GLU A 341 -14.02 23.65 11.69
CA GLU A 341 -14.48 22.44 12.36
C GLU A 341 -14.26 21.18 11.51
N ALA A 342 -13.86 21.33 10.24
CA ALA A 342 -13.79 20.26 9.26
C ALA A 342 -12.47 19.46 9.28
N GLY A 343 -11.62 19.66 10.28
CA GLY A 343 -10.27 19.04 10.33
C GLY A 343 -10.26 17.51 10.36
N SER A 344 -11.33 16.90 10.87
CA SER A 344 -11.50 15.45 10.93
C SER A 344 -12.44 14.88 9.85
N MET A 345 -13.08 15.74 9.05
CA MET A 345 -14.06 15.33 8.06
C MET A 345 -13.44 14.46 6.97
N THR A 346 -13.90 13.22 6.81
CA THR A 346 -13.41 12.30 5.77
C THR A 346 -14.43 12.03 4.68
N CYS A 347 -15.71 12.14 4.97
CA CYS A 347 -16.84 11.79 4.09
C CYS A 347 -16.85 10.32 3.62
N ASN A 348 -16.15 9.45 4.33
CA ASN A 348 -16.12 8.02 4.00
C ASN A 348 -17.51 7.38 4.12
N CYS A 349 -18.28 7.76 5.14
CA CYS A 349 -19.61 7.19 5.36
C CYS A 349 -20.63 7.58 4.28
N PRO A 350 -20.82 8.86 3.92
CA PRO A 350 -21.71 9.27 2.84
C PRO A 350 -21.34 8.67 1.48
N ARG A 351 -20.03 8.64 1.15
CA ARG A 351 -19.56 8.01 -0.09
C ARG A 351 -19.91 6.54 -0.15
N ARG A 352 -19.69 5.81 0.94
CA ARG A 352 -20.04 4.40 1.04
C ARG A 352 -21.55 4.19 0.93
N ARG A 353 -22.35 5.03 1.61
CA ARG A 353 -23.82 5.00 1.45
C ARG A 353 -24.23 5.12 0.00
N GLN A 354 -23.69 6.11 -0.71
CA GLN A 354 -23.99 6.34 -2.11
C GLN A 354 -23.57 5.16 -2.99
N LEU A 355 -22.35 4.64 -2.82
CA LEU A 355 -21.88 3.46 -3.55
C LEU A 355 -22.80 2.24 -3.36
N MET A 356 -23.24 2.00 -2.13
CA MET A 356 -24.17 0.90 -1.82
C MET A 356 -25.56 1.13 -2.44
N GLU A 357 -26.04 2.36 -2.42
CA GLU A 357 -27.34 2.74 -2.99
C GLU A 357 -27.37 2.59 -4.50
N GLU A 358 -26.36 3.09 -5.20
CA GLU A 358 -26.17 2.97 -6.66
C GLU A 358 -26.14 1.50 -7.12
N ASN A 359 -25.70 0.60 -6.24
CA ASN A 359 -25.56 -0.83 -6.54
C ASN A 359 -26.66 -1.70 -5.91
N GLY A 360 -27.75 -1.10 -5.42
CA GLY A 360 -28.93 -1.82 -4.93
C GLY A 360 -28.82 -2.39 -3.51
N TYR A 361 -27.79 -2.05 -2.75
CA TYR A 361 -27.60 -2.48 -1.36
C TYR A 361 -28.24 -1.54 -0.32
N GLY A 362 -29.30 -0.84 -0.70
CA GLY A 362 -29.92 0.20 0.12
C GLY A 362 -30.40 -0.22 1.52
N ALA A 363 -30.71 -1.49 1.72
CA ALA A 363 -31.15 -2.02 3.02
C ALA A 363 -30.02 -2.15 4.07
N SER A 364 -28.77 -2.10 3.64
CA SER A 364 -27.58 -2.28 4.50
C SER A 364 -26.73 -1.02 4.62
N LYS A 365 -27.31 0.15 4.32
CA LYS A 365 -26.60 1.42 4.35
C LYS A 365 -26.12 1.77 5.77
N PRO A 366 -24.88 2.24 5.95
CA PRO A 366 -24.42 2.71 7.23
C PRO A 366 -25.14 4.01 7.65
N ARG A 367 -25.22 4.24 8.93
CA ARG A 367 -25.63 5.53 9.51
C ARG A 367 -24.41 6.44 9.55
N CYS A 368 -24.58 7.70 9.16
CA CYS A 368 -23.54 8.70 9.18
C CYS A 368 -23.94 9.87 10.09
N CYS A 369 -22.95 10.54 10.64
CA CYS A 369 -23.07 11.81 11.32
C CYS A 369 -23.13 12.97 10.31
N SER A 370 -23.58 14.15 10.74
CA SER A 370 -23.65 15.33 9.86
C SER A 370 -22.29 15.83 9.36
N ASP A 371 -21.21 15.48 10.06
CA ASP A 371 -19.82 15.72 9.68
C ASP A 371 -19.26 14.75 8.63
N GLY A 372 -20.07 13.77 8.19
CA GLY A 372 -19.67 12.78 7.21
C GLY A 372 -18.90 11.59 7.76
N GLU A 373 -18.73 11.52 9.09
CA GLU A 373 -18.15 10.34 9.74
C GLU A 373 -19.20 9.25 9.96
N TYR A 374 -18.76 8.04 10.29
CA TYR A 374 -19.68 6.98 10.69
C TYR A 374 -20.33 7.31 12.03
N PHE A 375 -21.63 7.07 12.13
CA PHE A 375 -22.30 7.12 13.43
C PHE A 375 -21.64 6.07 14.33
N PRO A 376 -21.25 6.39 15.57
CA PRO A 376 -20.38 5.55 16.42
C PRO A 376 -20.86 4.12 16.61
N TRP A 377 -22.17 3.89 16.51
CA TRP A 377 -22.70 2.53 16.49
C TRP A 377 -23.60 2.30 15.26
N GLN A 378 -23.54 1.09 14.79
CA GLN A 378 -24.32 0.61 13.66
C GLN A 378 -25.29 -0.49 14.12
N THR A 379 -26.29 -0.78 13.30
CA THR A 379 -27.25 -1.85 13.57
C THR A 379 -27.32 -2.83 12.41
N ARG A 380 -27.41 -4.12 12.72
CA ARG A 380 -27.61 -5.16 11.72
C ARG A 380 -28.56 -6.23 12.25
N GLY A 381 -29.76 -6.29 11.69
CA GLY A 381 -30.83 -7.12 12.23
C GLY A 381 -31.16 -6.67 13.67
N PRO A 382 -31.24 -7.58 14.65
CA PRO A 382 -31.56 -7.24 16.04
C PRO A 382 -30.35 -6.75 16.87
N HIS A 383 -29.19 -6.61 16.25
CA HIS A 383 -27.93 -6.32 16.94
C HIS A 383 -27.46 -4.89 16.70
N SER A 384 -26.84 -4.30 17.73
CA SER A 384 -26.12 -3.03 17.70
C SER A 384 -24.68 -3.26 18.13
N TYR A 385 -23.74 -2.53 17.52
CA TYR A 385 -22.30 -2.64 17.76
C TYR A 385 -21.58 -1.33 17.45
N CYS A 386 -20.45 -1.11 18.11
CA CYS A 386 -19.59 0.05 17.85
C CYS A 386 -18.81 -0.10 16.57
N VAL A 387 -18.52 1.02 15.88
CA VAL A 387 -17.68 1.04 14.69
C VAL A 387 -16.59 2.10 14.78
N ASP A 388 -15.46 1.80 14.15
CA ASP A 388 -14.35 2.72 13.97
C ASP A 388 -14.62 3.77 12.84
N GLU A 389 -13.65 4.62 12.60
CA GLU A 389 -13.65 5.66 11.54
C GLU A 389 -13.82 5.09 10.12
N ASN A 390 -13.60 3.79 9.93
CA ASN A 390 -13.73 3.08 8.66
C ASN A 390 -15.04 2.27 8.58
N GLY A 391 -15.84 2.29 9.66
CA GLY A 391 -17.11 1.56 9.77
C GLY A 391 -16.93 0.06 10.07
N ASN A 392 -15.77 -0.36 10.59
CA ASN A 392 -15.53 -1.72 11.06
C ASN A 392 -15.93 -1.85 12.52
N GLN A 393 -16.56 -2.97 12.85
CA GLN A 393 -16.98 -3.23 14.23
C GLN A 393 -15.76 -3.43 15.14
N TYR A 394 -15.83 -2.84 16.34
CA TYR A 394 -14.98 -3.16 17.47
C TYR A 394 -15.83 -3.38 18.73
N GLY A 395 -15.24 -3.96 19.78
CA GLY A 395 -15.92 -4.21 21.03
C GLY A 395 -17.06 -5.23 20.93
N THR A 396 -17.96 -5.18 21.90
CA THR A 396 -19.04 -6.15 22.06
C THR A 396 -20.25 -5.85 21.18
N THR A 397 -21.06 -6.88 20.95
CA THR A 397 -22.36 -6.76 20.27
C THR A 397 -23.47 -6.88 21.31
N VAL A 398 -24.46 -5.99 21.24
CA VAL A 398 -25.64 -6.02 22.11
C VAL A 398 -26.93 -6.09 21.27
N THR A 399 -28.05 -6.40 21.89
CA THR A 399 -29.37 -6.25 21.23
C THR A 399 -29.73 -4.77 21.10
N ILE A 400 -30.55 -4.42 20.11
CA ILE A 400 -31.01 -3.02 19.91
C ILE A 400 -31.64 -2.44 21.19
N THR A 401 -32.33 -3.25 21.98
CA THR A 401 -32.94 -2.82 23.26
C THR A 401 -31.92 -2.41 24.29
N ASN A 402 -30.71 -2.92 24.21
CA ASN A 402 -29.63 -2.72 25.17
C ASN A 402 -28.49 -1.88 24.59
N MET A 403 -28.76 -1.05 23.57
CA MET A 403 -27.71 -0.24 22.92
C MET A 403 -26.95 0.69 23.88
N HIS A 404 -27.56 1.04 25.03
CA HIS A 404 -26.93 1.84 26.06
C HIS A 404 -25.73 1.16 26.73
N ASP A 405 -25.61 -0.17 26.58
CA ASP A 405 -24.48 -0.95 27.13
C ASP A 405 -23.25 -0.93 26.22
N LEU A 406 -23.35 -0.31 25.03
CA LEU A 406 -22.22 -0.16 24.13
C LEU A 406 -21.23 0.88 24.66
N GLU A 407 -19.94 0.56 24.60
CA GLU A 407 -18.85 1.47 25.03
C GLU A 407 -18.79 2.77 24.22
N CYS A 408 -19.25 2.76 22.97
CA CYS A 408 -19.36 3.94 22.11
C CYS A 408 -20.68 4.69 22.25
N TYR A 409 -21.59 4.24 23.13
CA TYR A 409 -22.87 4.91 23.30
C TYR A 409 -22.67 6.30 23.91
N SER A 410 -23.32 7.28 23.33
CA SER A 410 -23.38 8.67 23.82
C SER A 410 -24.74 9.26 23.50
N ASP A 411 -25.25 10.12 24.39
CA ASP A 411 -26.47 10.90 24.11
C ASP A 411 -26.28 11.94 23.00
N GLN A 412 -25.00 12.27 22.68
CA GLN A 412 -24.62 13.19 21.62
C GLN A 412 -23.52 12.59 20.72
N PRO A 413 -23.84 11.52 19.97
CA PRO A 413 -22.84 10.66 19.33
C PRO A 413 -22.08 11.29 18.17
N CYS A 414 -22.60 12.38 17.59
CA CYS A 414 -22.00 13.04 16.43
C CYS A 414 -21.39 14.42 16.79
N GLN A 415 -21.14 14.68 18.06
CA GLN A 415 -20.36 15.85 18.47
C GLN A 415 -18.90 15.44 18.59
N THR A 416 -18.04 16.07 17.80
CA THR A 416 -16.59 15.94 17.97
C THR A 416 -16.21 16.39 19.36
N SER A 417 -15.55 15.51 20.12
CA SER A 417 -14.93 15.90 21.40
C SER A 417 -13.94 17.02 21.12
N THR A 418 -14.25 18.24 21.54
CA THR A 418 -13.35 19.40 21.48
C THR A 418 -12.12 19.18 22.35
#